data_c2b42c4eea01fd1c11b1f32778c4b626
#
_entry.id   c2b42c4eea01fd1c11b1f32778c4b626
#
_cell.length_a   1.000
_cell.length_b   1.000
_cell.length_c   1.000
_cell.angle_alpha   90.00
_cell.angle_beta   90.00
_cell.angle_gamma   90.00
#
_symmetry.space_group_name_H-M   'P 1'
#
loop_
_entity.id
_entity.type
_entity.pdbx_description
1 polymer ?
#
loop_
_entity_poly.entity_id
_entity_poly.type
_entity_poly.pdbx_seq_one_letter_code
_entity_poly.pdbx_strand_id
1 'polypeptide(L)'
;MNMISQKYVNLLKNRIKDKISSLSDEFINYLINNLFNTNEIMYLDFINKTQEFSFEIIKQVIIEVFKELDDNFKNSLSRLKEYNINKSNVKRTIVTIVGEITFYRTYFESKDKTKKFFYIDEIFHLPKYDYYDPIVKAFAIDMSFDTNQLKAGNYVGQNITTIKNYSSEIRNKFSIPRQTINNWIKEWNNPKVIYSLVENTPNTLFVMADEKFIGCQDLDNDLMAKCFVIFEGIEKDGKHRNKLVNRMVISKYSSNPWPEVVDIIAQKYDFQKIKHIVLLGDGASWIKSGINELRMEPDCDVSFKLCSFHFKQAIHRITTDND
;
A
#
# COMPACT_ATOMS: atom_id res chain seq x y z
N MET A 1 27.04 2.94 -16.73
CA MET A 1 25.83 2.40 -17.36
C MET A 1 26.29 1.48 -18.50
N ASN A 2 26.28 0.16 -18.26
CA ASN A 2 26.73 -0.79 -19.31
C ASN A 2 25.63 -0.85 -20.36
N MET A 3 25.95 -0.38 -21.58
CA MET A 3 25.05 -0.55 -22.72
C MET A 3 24.85 -2.05 -22.96
N ILE A 4 23.64 -2.54 -22.80
CA ILE A 4 23.25 -3.89 -23.21
C ILE A 4 23.53 -3.97 -24.70
N SER A 5 24.33 -4.96 -25.15
CA SER A 5 24.69 -5.06 -26.57
C SER A 5 23.41 -5.29 -27.41
N GLN A 6 23.36 -4.74 -28.62
CA GLN A 6 22.25 -4.91 -29.56
C GLN A 6 21.91 -6.39 -29.81
N LYS A 7 22.90 -7.26 -29.70
CA LYS A 7 22.72 -8.72 -29.78
C LYS A 7 21.77 -9.24 -28.70
N TYR A 8 21.95 -8.81 -27.43
CA TYR A 8 21.09 -9.25 -26.33
C TYR A 8 19.68 -8.68 -26.46
N VAL A 9 19.53 -7.43 -26.91
CA VAL A 9 18.22 -6.84 -27.17
C VAL A 9 17.46 -7.64 -28.23
N ASN A 10 18.10 -8.04 -29.30
CA ASN A 10 17.48 -8.84 -30.36
C ASN A 10 17.11 -10.26 -29.87
N LEU A 11 17.99 -10.86 -29.08
CA LEU A 11 17.72 -12.18 -28.50
C LEU A 11 16.51 -12.14 -27.56
N LEU A 12 16.44 -11.16 -26.68
CA LEU A 12 15.31 -10.95 -25.79
C LEU A 12 14.00 -10.73 -26.56
N LYS A 13 14.02 -9.88 -27.60
CA LYS A 13 12.85 -9.66 -28.47
C LYS A 13 12.34 -10.94 -29.08
N ASN A 14 13.24 -11.77 -29.63
CA ASN A 14 12.84 -13.04 -30.25
C ASN A 14 12.25 -14.01 -29.23
N ARG A 15 12.89 -14.19 -28.08
CA ARG A 15 12.39 -15.08 -27.01
C ARG A 15 11.01 -14.66 -26.51
N ILE A 16 10.81 -13.36 -26.26
CA ILE A 16 9.50 -12.83 -25.84
C ILE A 16 8.46 -13.08 -26.94
N LYS A 17 8.80 -12.79 -28.19
CA LYS A 17 7.90 -13.01 -29.33
C LYS A 17 7.48 -14.47 -29.44
N ASP A 18 8.43 -15.42 -29.38
CA ASP A 18 8.17 -16.84 -29.47
C ASP A 18 7.23 -17.32 -28.33
N LYS A 19 7.48 -16.83 -27.09
CA LYS A 19 6.63 -17.15 -25.94
C LYS A 19 5.21 -16.59 -26.07
N ILE A 20 5.05 -15.35 -26.50
CA ILE A 20 3.74 -14.75 -26.75
C ILE A 20 3.03 -15.49 -27.87
N SER A 21 3.71 -15.87 -28.94
CA SER A 21 3.12 -16.65 -30.03
C SER A 21 2.56 -17.98 -29.53
N SER A 22 3.38 -18.75 -28.80
CA SER A 22 2.94 -20.04 -28.24
C SER A 22 1.73 -19.92 -27.33
N LEU A 23 1.71 -18.91 -26.43
CA LEU A 23 0.56 -18.65 -25.54
C LEU A 23 -0.67 -18.20 -26.31
N SER A 24 -0.48 -17.40 -27.37
CA SER A 24 -1.56 -16.96 -28.23
C SER A 24 -2.20 -18.14 -28.99
N ASP A 25 -1.40 -19.07 -29.48
CA ASP A 25 -1.88 -20.26 -30.14
C ASP A 25 -2.71 -21.16 -29.20
N GLU A 26 -2.26 -21.33 -27.95
CA GLU A 26 -3.04 -22.05 -26.92
C GLU A 26 -4.37 -21.37 -26.62
N PHE A 27 -4.37 -20.04 -26.48
CA PHE A 27 -5.59 -19.28 -26.24
C PHE A 27 -6.55 -19.29 -27.41
N ILE A 28 -6.04 -19.15 -28.65
CA ILE A 28 -6.82 -19.24 -29.88
C ILE A 28 -7.46 -20.64 -30.02
N ASN A 29 -6.70 -21.70 -29.75
CA ASN A 29 -7.22 -23.07 -29.77
C ASN A 29 -8.34 -23.27 -28.73
N TYR A 30 -8.18 -22.69 -27.52
CA TYR A 30 -9.25 -22.69 -26.54
C TYR A 30 -10.52 -21.99 -27.07
N LEU A 31 -10.39 -20.82 -27.69
CA LEU A 31 -11.51 -20.09 -28.27
C LEU A 31 -12.20 -20.88 -29.39
N ILE A 32 -11.42 -21.45 -30.31
CA ILE A 32 -11.95 -22.25 -31.42
C ILE A 32 -12.75 -23.44 -30.89
N ASN A 33 -12.18 -24.19 -29.95
CA ASN A 33 -12.82 -25.37 -29.42
C ASN A 33 -14.10 -25.08 -28.65
N ASN A 34 -14.17 -23.99 -27.93
CA ASN A 34 -15.31 -23.69 -27.06
C ASN A 34 -16.33 -22.73 -27.69
N LEU A 35 -15.90 -21.72 -28.46
CA LEU A 35 -16.82 -20.79 -29.13
C LEU A 35 -17.41 -21.34 -30.43
N PHE A 36 -16.55 -21.97 -31.24
CA PHE A 36 -16.97 -22.36 -32.59
C PHE A 36 -17.44 -23.81 -32.69
N ASN A 37 -16.96 -24.71 -31.82
CA ASN A 37 -17.31 -26.10 -31.88
C ASN A 37 -18.46 -26.49 -30.95
N THR A 38 -18.66 -25.82 -29.83
CA THR A 38 -19.70 -26.17 -28.85
C THR A 38 -20.81 -25.13 -28.67
N ASN A 39 -20.59 -23.89 -29.11
CA ASN A 39 -21.49 -22.74 -28.88
C ASN A 39 -21.90 -22.50 -27.40
N GLU A 40 -21.14 -23.02 -26.46
CA GLU A 40 -21.51 -23.06 -25.03
C GLU A 40 -20.52 -22.36 -24.13
N ILE A 41 -19.81 -21.32 -24.56
CA ILE A 41 -19.02 -20.53 -23.64
C ILE A 41 -19.93 -19.61 -22.83
N MET A 42 -19.84 -19.73 -21.50
CA MET A 42 -20.36 -18.72 -20.61
C MET A 42 -19.45 -17.47 -20.66
N TYR A 43 -20.06 -16.29 -20.71
CA TYR A 43 -19.33 -15.00 -20.72
C TYR A 43 -18.27 -14.92 -19.62
N LEU A 44 -18.57 -15.43 -18.41
CA LEU A 44 -17.66 -15.43 -17.28
C LEU A 44 -16.41 -16.27 -17.55
N ASP A 45 -16.55 -17.44 -18.15
CA ASP A 45 -15.42 -18.30 -18.49
C ASP A 45 -14.52 -17.67 -19.54
N PHE A 46 -15.12 -16.99 -20.53
CA PHE A 46 -14.38 -16.24 -21.53
C PHE A 46 -13.53 -15.12 -20.90
N ILE A 47 -14.12 -14.31 -20.00
CA ILE A 47 -13.40 -13.24 -19.30
C ILE A 47 -12.28 -13.83 -18.43
N ASN A 48 -12.55 -14.88 -17.67
CA ASN A 48 -11.55 -15.54 -16.83
C ASN A 48 -10.36 -16.07 -17.65
N LYS A 49 -10.64 -16.72 -18.77
CA LYS A 49 -9.59 -17.23 -19.67
C LYS A 49 -8.77 -16.11 -20.31
N THR A 50 -9.41 -15.03 -20.69
CA THR A 50 -8.71 -13.83 -21.21
C THR A 50 -7.78 -13.22 -20.16
N GLN A 51 -8.22 -13.15 -18.92
CA GLN A 51 -7.41 -12.67 -17.80
C GLN A 51 -6.23 -13.61 -17.50
N GLU A 52 -6.46 -14.94 -17.47
CA GLU A 52 -5.40 -15.94 -17.29
C GLU A 52 -4.32 -15.80 -18.39
N PHE A 53 -4.76 -15.69 -19.65
CA PHE A 53 -3.86 -15.48 -20.77
C PHE A 53 -3.01 -14.21 -20.62
N SER A 54 -3.65 -13.09 -20.25
CA SER A 54 -2.95 -11.82 -20.03
C SER A 54 -1.91 -11.92 -18.91
N PHE A 55 -2.24 -12.57 -17.81
CA PHE A 55 -1.33 -12.74 -16.68
C PHE A 55 -0.17 -13.68 -17.03
N GLU A 56 -0.44 -14.73 -17.81
CA GLU A 56 0.63 -15.64 -18.24
C GLU A 56 1.62 -14.95 -19.17
N ILE A 57 1.16 -14.09 -20.09
CA ILE A 57 2.05 -13.25 -20.91
C ILE A 57 2.94 -12.40 -20.02
N ILE A 58 2.38 -11.68 -19.04
CA ILE A 58 3.16 -10.80 -18.15
C ILE A 58 4.22 -11.61 -17.40
N LYS A 59 3.86 -12.77 -16.83
CA LYS A 59 4.80 -13.66 -16.13
C LYS A 59 5.94 -14.11 -17.04
N GLN A 60 5.63 -14.56 -18.23
CA GLN A 60 6.66 -15.04 -19.19
C GLN A 60 7.59 -13.92 -19.63
N VAL A 61 7.06 -12.71 -19.86
CA VAL A 61 7.89 -11.54 -20.17
C VAL A 61 8.87 -11.24 -19.03
N ILE A 62 8.40 -11.25 -17.77
CA ILE A 62 9.26 -11.01 -16.61
C ILE A 62 10.36 -12.08 -16.50
N ILE A 63 10.00 -13.36 -16.66
CA ILE A 63 10.94 -14.48 -16.58
C ILE A 63 12.02 -14.37 -17.66
N GLU A 64 11.65 -14.07 -18.90
CA GLU A 64 12.61 -13.92 -20.00
C GLU A 64 13.52 -12.70 -19.82
N VAL A 65 12.99 -11.58 -19.31
CA VAL A 65 13.79 -10.40 -18.96
C VAL A 65 14.80 -10.73 -17.88
N PHE A 66 14.40 -11.40 -16.81
CA PHE A 66 15.29 -11.77 -15.71
C PHE A 66 16.40 -12.71 -16.19
N LYS A 67 16.02 -13.70 -16.98
CA LYS A 67 16.97 -14.65 -17.57
C LYS A 67 18.01 -13.96 -18.46
N GLU A 68 17.55 -13.08 -19.35
CA GLU A 68 18.45 -12.38 -20.27
C GLU A 68 19.41 -11.43 -19.53
N LEU A 69 18.94 -10.75 -18.50
CA LEU A 69 19.78 -9.88 -17.67
C LEU A 69 20.82 -10.68 -16.88
N ASP A 70 20.44 -11.83 -16.31
CA ASP A 70 21.38 -12.71 -15.59
C ASP A 70 22.44 -13.28 -16.54
N ASP A 71 22.03 -13.77 -17.70
CA ASP A 71 22.93 -14.31 -18.75
C ASP A 71 23.85 -13.22 -19.29
N ASN A 72 23.36 -12.01 -19.51
CA ASN A 72 24.16 -10.88 -19.97
C ASN A 72 25.24 -10.51 -18.95
N PHE A 73 24.87 -10.37 -17.68
CA PHE A 73 25.85 -10.09 -16.63
C PHE A 73 26.84 -11.24 -16.48
N LYS A 74 26.39 -12.49 -16.47
CA LYS A 74 27.21 -13.70 -16.38
C LYS A 74 28.32 -13.75 -17.42
N ASN A 75 28.05 -13.26 -18.63
CA ASN A 75 28.98 -13.27 -19.75
C ASN A 75 29.73 -11.93 -19.94
N SER A 76 29.52 -10.94 -19.09
CA SER A 76 30.13 -9.62 -19.21
C SER A 76 31.61 -9.62 -18.81
N LEU A 77 32.39 -8.74 -19.44
CA LEU A 77 33.81 -8.55 -19.11
C LEU A 77 34.01 -8.01 -17.69
N SER A 78 33.11 -7.16 -17.21
CA SER A 78 33.14 -6.64 -15.84
C SER A 78 33.00 -7.77 -14.82
N ARG A 79 32.01 -8.66 -15.03
CA ARG A 79 31.85 -9.83 -14.18
C ARG A 79 33.09 -10.70 -14.17
N LEU A 80 33.66 -11.02 -15.36
CA LEU A 80 34.88 -11.85 -15.48
C LEU A 80 36.09 -11.27 -14.72
N LYS A 81 36.20 -9.95 -14.66
CA LYS A 81 37.26 -9.27 -13.93
C LYS A 81 37.07 -9.28 -12.42
N GLU A 82 35.86 -9.10 -11.95
CA GLU A 82 35.56 -8.77 -10.54
C GLU A 82 34.90 -9.90 -9.76
N TYR A 83 34.14 -10.79 -10.41
CA TYR A 83 33.30 -11.78 -9.72
C TYR A 83 33.49 -13.18 -10.28
N ASN A 84 33.41 -14.16 -9.38
CA ASN A 84 33.30 -15.58 -9.68
C ASN A 84 31.85 -16.04 -9.60
N ILE A 85 31.48 -17.06 -10.36
CA ILE A 85 30.20 -17.74 -10.22
C ILE A 85 30.34 -18.74 -9.07
N ASN A 86 29.57 -18.52 -8.00
CA ASN A 86 29.51 -19.42 -6.85
C ASN A 86 28.50 -20.53 -7.09
N LYS A 87 27.29 -20.18 -7.56
CA LYS A 87 26.23 -21.16 -7.86
C LYS A 87 25.36 -20.66 -9.02
N SER A 88 25.09 -21.53 -9.99
CA SER A 88 24.19 -21.24 -11.11
C SER A 88 22.82 -21.87 -10.89
N ASN A 89 21.80 -21.38 -11.61
CA ASN A 89 20.44 -21.91 -11.62
C ASN A 89 19.78 -22.01 -10.23
N VAL A 90 19.96 -20.98 -9.40
CA VAL A 90 19.33 -20.91 -8.09
C VAL A 90 17.88 -20.47 -8.27
N LYS A 91 16.95 -21.39 -7.99
CA LYS A 91 15.52 -21.14 -8.09
C LYS A 91 15.08 -20.07 -7.09
N ARG A 92 14.24 -19.13 -7.55
CA ARG A 92 13.48 -18.20 -6.72
C ARG A 92 12.02 -18.15 -7.19
N THR A 93 11.10 -18.13 -6.23
CA THR A 93 9.68 -17.89 -6.47
C THR A 93 9.27 -16.63 -5.72
N ILE A 94 8.53 -15.74 -6.39
CA ILE A 94 7.97 -14.52 -5.82
C ILE A 94 6.49 -14.46 -6.18
N VAL A 95 5.66 -14.13 -5.21
CA VAL A 95 4.23 -13.87 -5.40
C VAL A 95 4.05 -12.42 -5.80
N THR A 96 3.46 -12.20 -6.95
CA THR A 96 3.15 -10.88 -7.51
C THR A 96 1.65 -10.72 -7.72
N ILE A 97 1.20 -9.54 -8.09
CA ILE A 97 -0.22 -9.28 -8.42
C ILE A 97 -0.75 -10.09 -9.60
N VAL A 98 0.14 -10.66 -10.42
CA VAL A 98 -0.23 -11.54 -11.54
C VAL A 98 -0.03 -13.04 -11.24
N GLY A 99 0.23 -13.37 -9.98
CA GLY A 99 0.45 -14.71 -9.49
C GLY A 99 1.90 -15.02 -9.16
N GLU A 100 2.20 -16.29 -8.94
CA GLU A 100 3.55 -16.76 -8.66
C GLU A 100 4.42 -16.72 -9.92
N ILE A 101 5.61 -16.14 -9.77
CA ILE A 101 6.65 -16.13 -10.78
C ILE A 101 7.85 -16.91 -10.25
N THR A 102 8.20 -17.99 -10.95
CA THR A 102 9.40 -18.78 -10.65
C THR A 102 10.46 -18.53 -11.70
N PHE A 103 11.63 -18.11 -11.27
CA PHE A 103 12.77 -17.85 -12.13
C PHE A 103 14.06 -18.39 -11.53
N TYR A 104 15.11 -18.47 -12.36
CA TYR A 104 16.43 -18.95 -11.99
C TYR A 104 17.45 -17.83 -12.14
N ARG A 105 18.38 -17.76 -11.19
CA ARG A 105 19.40 -16.70 -11.11
C ARG A 105 20.75 -17.26 -10.70
N THR A 106 21.80 -16.50 -10.96
CA THR A 106 23.18 -16.88 -10.66
C THR A 106 23.66 -16.16 -9.40
N TYR A 107 24.28 -16.91 -8.48
CA TYR A 107 24.91 -16.40 -7.27
C TYR A 107 26.36 -16.08 -7.56
N PHE A 108 26.73 -14.82 -7.37
CA PHE A 108 28.06 -14.30 -7.62
C PHE A 108 28.79 -14.03 -6.31
N GLU A 109 30.10 -14.16 -6.33
CA GLU A 109 31.02 -13.82 -5.25
C GLU A 109 32.15 -12.98 -5.81
N SER A 110 32.46 -11.85 -5.16
CA SER A 110 33.61 -11.04 -5.53
C SER A 110 34.93 -11.82 -5.35
N LYS A 111 35.96 -11.55 -6.16
CA LYS A 111 37.23 -12.25 -6.08
C LYS A 111 37.95 -12.07 -4.75
N ASP A 112 37.74 -10.94 -4.10
CA ASP A 112 38.24 -10.64 -2.75
C ASP A 112 37.36 -11.27 -1.64
N LYS A 113 36.26 -11.98 -2.02
CA LYS A 113 35.29 -12.63 -1.13
C LYS A 113 34.50 -11.69 -0.19
N THR A 114 34.55 -10.40 -0.42
CA THR A 114 33.89 -9.40 0.45
C THR A 114 32.40 -9.29 0.16
N LYS A 115 31.96 -9.57 -1.08
CA LYS A 115 30.57 -9.41 -1.52
C LYS A 115 30.02 -10.69 -2.15
N LYS A 116 28.79 -11.06 -1.74
CA LYS A 116 28.01 -12.16 -2.33
C LYS A 116 26.61 -11.67 -2.66
N PHE A 117 26.14 -11.92 -3.88
CA PHE A 117 24.87 -11.37 -4.34
C PHE A 117 24.27 -12.16 -5.51
N PHE A 118 22.97 -11.90 -5.75
CA PHE A 118 22.27 -12.26 -6.98
C PHE A 118 22.08 -11.01 -7.81
N TYR A 119 22.54 -10.99 -9.04
CA TYR A 119 22.50 -9.79 -9.90
C TYR A 119 21.07 -9.27 -10.13
N ILE A 120 20.11 -10.18 -10.37
CA ILE A 120 18.70 -9.82 -10.54
C ILE A 120 18.12 -9.19 -9.27
N ASP A 121 18.46 -9.72 -8.10
CA ASP A 121 17.95 -9.18 -6.83
C ASP A 121 18.46 -7.76 -6.58
N GLU A 122 19.71 -7.47 -6.95
CA GLU A 122 20.27 -6.12 -6.79
C GLU A 122 19.65 -5.11 -7.76
N ILE A 123 19.48 -5.48 -9.05
CA ILE A 123 18.90 -4.56 -10.05
C ILE A 123 17.46 -4.19 -9.72
N PHE A 124 16.66 -5.17 -9.33
CA PHE A 124 15.24 -4.96 -9.05
C PHE A 124 14.97 -4.68 -7.58
N HIS A 125 15.99 -4.51 -6.74
CA HIS A 125 15.88 -4.29 -5.30
C HIS A 125 14.98 -5.31 -4.62
N LEU A 126 15.05 -6.57 -5.07
CA LEU A 126 14.23 -7.64 -4.52
C LEU A 126 14.72 -7.98 -3.10
N PRO A 127 13.86 -7.87 -2.08
CA PRO A 127 14.25 -8.13 -0.71
C PRO A 127 14.77 -9.55 -0.54
N LYS A 128 15.84 -9.69 0.22
CA LYS A 128 16.43 -11.00 0.50
C LYS A 128 15.43 -11.87 1.28
N TYR A 129 15.20 -13.10 0.81
CA TYR A 129 14.29 -14.08 1.42
C TYR A 129 12.80 -13.73 1.38
N ASP A 130 12.39 -12.63 0.78
CA ASP A 130 10.98 -12.30 0.63
C ASP A 130 10.30 -13.17 -0.44
N TYR A 131 9.13 -13.68 -0.06
CA TYR A 131 8.27 -14.47 -0.94
C TYR A 131 7.23 -13.60 -1.66
N TYR A 132 6.86 -12.47 -1.08
CA TYR A 132 5.88 -11.53 -1.64
C TYR A 132 6.58 -10.29 -2.17
N ASP A 133 6.15 -9.81 -3.34
CA ASP A 133 6.66 -8.55 -3.85
C ASP A 133 6.15 -7.33 -3.04
N PRO A 134 6.82 -6.17 -3.15
CA PRO A 134 6.42 -4.98 -2.43
C PRO A 134 5.00 -4.50 -2.74
N ILE A 135 4.48 -4.72 -3.96
CA ILE A 135 3.13 -4.30 -4.37
C ILE A 135 2.09 -5.15 -3.66
N VAL A 136 2.29 -6.48 -3.60
CA VAL A 136 1.41 -7.40 -2.87
C VAL A 136 1.37 -7.06 -1.38
N LYS A 137 2.53 -6.75 -0.78
CA LYS A 137 2.61 -6.31 0.61
C LYS A 137 1.84 -5.02 0.85
N ALA A 138 2.07 -4.00 0.02
CA ALA A 138 1.40 -2.71 0.12
C ALA A 138 -0.12 -2.88 0.01
N PHE A 139 -0.59 -3.67 -0.96
CA PHE A 139 -2.01 -3.93 -1.16
C PHE A 139 -2.64 -4.68 0.03
N ALA A 140 -1.96 -5.67 0.60
CA ALA A 140 -2.45 -6.39 1.77
C ALA A 140 -2.50 -5.51 3.03
N ILE A 141 -1.53 -4.63 3.22
CA ILE A 141 -1.50 -3.65 4.31
C ILE A 141 -2.66 -2.67 4.15
N ASP A 142 -2.83 -2.07 2.97
CA ASP A 142 -3.89 -1.10 2.67
C ASP A 142 -5.27 -1.69 2.93
N MET A 143 -5.55 -2.86 2.37
CA MET A 143 -6.79 -3.59 2.60
C MET A 143 -7.04 -3.94 4.07
N SER A 144 -5.99 -4.09 4.88
CA SER A 144 -6.13 -4.41 6.30
C SER A 144 -6.61 -3.23 7.15
N PHE A 145 -6.46 -2.00 6.67
CA PHE A 145 -7.00 -0.81 7.33
C PHE A 145 -8.51 -0.65 7.10
N ASP A 146 -9.00 -1.05 5.93
CA ASP A 146 -10.42 -0.98 5.60
C ASP A 146 -11.22 -2.17 6.15
N THR A 147 -10.55 -3.31 6.42
CA THR A 147 -11.21 -4.53 6.87
C THR A 147 -10.55 -5.06 8.16
N ASN A 148 -9.99 -6.26 8.10
CA ASN A 148 -9.09 -6.79 9.09
C ASN A 148 -8.04 -7.67 8.39
N GLN A 149 -6.93 -7.94 9.07
CA GLN A 149 -5.80 -8.65 8.48
C GLN A 149 -6.16 -10.04 7.90
N LEU A 150 -7.09 -10.77 8.51
CA LEU A 150 -7.54 -12.07 8.00
C LEU A 150 -8.33 -11.91 6.70
N LYS A 151 -9.29 -10.97 6.67
CA LYS A 151 -10.08 -10.68 5.46
C LYS A 151 -9.21 -10.12 4.34
N ALA A 152 -8.29 -9.22 4.67
CA ALA A 152 -7.32 -8.67 3.73
C ALA A 152 -6.45 -9.77 3.11
N GLY A 153 -5.89 -10.66 3.92
CA GLY A 153 -5.09 -11.79 3.44
C GLY A 153 -5.85 -12.74 2.53
N ASN A 154 -7.10 -13.04 2.85
CA ASN A 154 -7.97 -13.86 2.01
C ASN A 154 -8.31 -13.15 0.69
N TYR A 155 -8.68 -11.87 0.74
CA TYR A 155 -9.03 -11.09 -0.44
C TYR A 155 -7.85 -10.95 -1.40
N VAL A 156 -6.70 -10.54 -0.89
CA VAL A 156 -5.48 -10.39 -1.71
C VAL A 156 -5.04 -11.74 -2.27
N GLY A 157 -5.04 -12.79 -1.47
CA GLY A 157 -4.73 -14.15 -1.92
C GLY A 157 -5.66 -14.64 -3.04
N GLN A 158 -6.96 -14.37 -2.95
CA GLN A 158 -7.93 -14.72 -3.98
C GLN A 158 -7.74 -13.94 -5.29
N ASN A 159 -7.31 -12.68 -5.21
CA ASN A 159 -7.09 -11.86 -6.40
C ASN A 159 -5.75 -12.13 -7.09
N ILE A 160 -4.75 -12.60 -6.35
CA ILE A 160 -3.44 -12.97 -6.90
C ILE A 160 -3.49 -14.33 -7.59
N THR A 161 -4.18 -15.28 -7.02
CA THR A 161 -4.47 -16.54 -7.69
C THR A 161 -5.61 -16.30 -8.65
N THR A 162 -5.27 -16.02 -9.90
CA THR A 162 -6.23 -15.99 -11.02
C THR A 162 -7.44 -16.85 -10.69
N ILE A 163 -8.61 -16.32 -10.94
CA ILE A 163 -9.92 -16.92 -10.68
C ILE A 163 -10.01 -18.37 -11.26
N LYS A 164 -9.06 -19.21 -10.90
CA LYS A 164 -9.09 -20.64 -11.18
C LYS A 164 -10.08 -21.26 -10.20
N ASN A 165 -11.34 -21.28 -10.63
CA ASN A 165 -12.45 -21.97 -10.01
C ASN A 165 -13.10 -21.27 -8.83
N TYR A 166 -14.34 -20.86 -9.04
CA TYR A 166 -15.32 -20.54 -8.01
C TYR A 166 -15.68 -21.75 -7.10
N SER A 167 -14.96 -22.87 -7.18
CA SER A 167 -15.18 -24.00 -6.29
C SER A 167 -14.61 -23.69 -4.90
N SER A 168 -15.40 -23.92 -3.88
CA SER A 168 -15.11 -23.66 -2.47
C SER A 168 -13.83 -24.35 -1.95
N GLU A 169 -13.37 -25.41 -2.60
CA GLU A 169 -12.16 -26.15 -2.23
C GLU A 169 -10.86 -25.43 -2.58
N ILE A 170 -10.85 -24.53 -3.56
CA ILE A 170 -9.63 -23.79 -3.98
C ILE A 170 -9.54 -22.42 -3.31
N ARG A 171 -10.64 -21.86 -2.82
CA ARG A 171 -10.64 -20.61 -2.04
C ARG A 171 -9.70 -20.63 -0.85
N ASN A 172 -9.40 -21.79 -0.30
CA ASN A 172 -8.58 -21.95 0.90
C ASN A 172 -7.09 -22.16 0.63
N LYS A 173 -6.65 -22.24 -0.65
CA LYS A 173 -5.25 -22.60 -0.97
C LYS A 173 -4.27 -21.45 -0.99
N PHE A 174 -4.72 -20.22 -1.14
CA PHE A 174 -3.83 -19.07 -1.17
C PHE A 174 -4.43 -17.92 -0.34
N SER A 175 -4.07 -17.89 0.91
CA SER A 175 -4.38 -16.78 1.81
C SER A 175 -3.06 -16.29 2.42
N ILE A 176 -2.87 -14.98 2.47
CA ILE A 176 -1.74 -14.42 3.21
C ILE A 176 -2.09 -14.50 4.70
N PRO A 177 -1.27 -15.18 5.52
CA PRO A 177 -1.58 -15.36 6.94
C PRO A 177 -1.70 -14.00 7.66
N ARG A 178 -2.67 -13.89 8.57
CA ARG A 178 -2.84 -12.70 9.42
C ARG A 178 -1.54 -12.25 10.06
N GLN A 179 -0.76 -13.19 10.60
CA GLN A 179 0.51 -12.88 11.27
C GLN A 179 1.54 -12.27 10.31
N THR A 180 1.56 -12.71 9.05
CA THR A 180 2.44 -12.15 8.01
C THR A 180 2.11 -10.69 7.75
N ILE A 181 0.83 -10.34 7.57
CA ILE A 181 0.41 -8.94 7.39
C ILE A 181 0.72 -8.11 8.64
N ASN A 182 0.49 -8.66 9.84
CA ASN A 182 0.81 -7.97 11.08
C ASN A 182 2.32 -7.68 11.22
N ASN A 183 3.17 -8.62 10.80
CA ASN A 183 4.62 -8.39 10.78
C ASN A 183 5.00 -7.29 9.80
N TRP A 184 4.42 -7.27 8.59
CA TRP A 184 4.66 -6.22 7.61
C TRP A 184 4.22 -4.84 8.11
N ILE A 185 3.08 -4.74 8.82
CA ILE A 185 2.63 -3.47 9.43
C ILE A 185 3.64 -3.00 10.49
N LYS A 186 4.18 -3.92 11.31
CA LYS A 186 5.19 -3.58 12.32
C LYS A 186 6.52 -3.14 11.71
N GLU A 187 6.92 -3.76 10.60
CA GLU A 187 8.14 -3.42 9.86
C GLU A 187 7.97 -2.16 8.99
N TRP A 188 6.74 -1.77 8.74
CA TRP A 188 6.43 -0.62 7.91
C TRP A 188 6.79 0.67 8.65
N ASN A 189 7.95 1.20 8.32
CA ASN A 189 8.31 2.56 8.69
C ASN A 189 7.42 3.51 7.90
N ASN A 190 6.34 3.96 8.55
CA ASN A 190 5.41 4.91 7.96
C ASN A 190 6.19 6.10 7.41
N PRO A 191 6.32 6.27 6.08
CA PRO A 191 6.99 7.43 5.54
C PRO A 191 6.24 8.65 6.07
N LYS A 192 6.97 9.65 6.57
CA LYS A 192 6.35 10.93 6.95
C LYS A 192 5.55 11.40 5.74
N VAL A 193 4.25 11.51 5.89
CA VAL A 193 3.40 12.07 4.85
C VAL A 193 3.83 13.52 4.68
N ILE A 194 4.46 13.82 3.55
CA ILE A 194 4.84 15.20 3.19
C ILE A 194 3.63 15.78 2.50
N TYR A 195 2.99 16.75 3.13
CA TYR A 195 1.90 17.50 2.52
C TYR A 195 2.48 18.62 1.67
N SER A 196 2.00 18.77 0.45
CA SER A 196 2.27 19.95 -0.35
C SER A 196 1.37 21.09 0.11
N LEU A 197 1.91 22.32 0.15
CA LEU A 197 1.11 23.51 0.42
C LEU A 197 -0.06 23.59 -0.59
N VAL A 198 -1.25 23.85 -0.07
CA VAL A 198 -2.42 24.11 -0.94
C VAL A 198 -2.28 25.49 -1.57
N GLU A 199 -2.62 25.61 -2.86
CA GLU A 199 -2.55 26.88 -3.59
C GLU A 199 -3.40 27.98 -2.94
N ASN A 200 -4.60 27.59 -2.48
CA ASN A 200 -5.56 28.47 -1.84
C ASN A 200 -5.80 28.06 -0.39
N THR A 201 -5.01 28.59 0.55
CA THR A 201 -5.26 28.42 1.98
C THR A 201 -6.56 29.13 2.36
N PRO A 202 -7.49 28.48 3.07
CA PRO A 202 -8.77 29.07 3.48
C PRO A 202 -8.57 30.10 4.60
N ASN A 203 -9.45 31.09 4.70
CA ASN A 203 -9.44 32.06 5.78
C ASN A 203 -9.81 31.42 7.15
N THR A 204 -10.58 30.33 7.13
CA THR A 204 -11.02 29.62 8.34
C THR A 204 -10.64 28.13 8.23
N LEU A 205 -10.01 27.65 9.28
CA LEU A 205 -9.67 26.23 9.42
C LEU A 205 -10.37 25.63 10.64
N PHE A 206 -10.86 24.42 10.49
CA PHE A 206 -11.50 23.67 11.57
C PHE A 206 -10.59 22.55 12.03
N VAL A 207 -10.38 22.43 13.35
CA VAL A 207 -9.62 21.36 13.97
C VAL A 207 -10.50 20.65 14.98
N MET A 208 -10.88 19.42 14.73
CA MET A 208 -11.54 18.58 15.73
C MET A 208 -10.49 17.74 16.43
N ALA A 209 -10.56 17.67 17.76
CA ALA A 209 -9.70 16.83 18.57
C ALA A 209 -10.53 15.94 19.49
N ASP A 210 -10.16 14.67 19.58
CA ASP A 210 -10.83 13.66 20.42
C ASP A 210 -9.80 12.60 20.84
N GLU A 211 -10.14 11.80 21.86
CA GLU A 211 -9.28 10.72 22.33
C GLU A 211 -9.98 9.36 22.21
N LYS A 212 -9.18 8.34 21.93
CA LYS A 212 -9.64 6.96 21.88
C LYS A 212 -8.73 6.08 22.71
N PHE A 213 -9.29 5.39 23.68
CA PHE A 213 -8.58 4.36 24.43
C PHE A 213 -8.58 3.06 23.63
N ILE A 214 -7.40 2.49 23.49
CA ILE A 214 -7.15 1.24 22.75
C ILE A 214 -6.59 0.23 23.75
N GLY A 215 -7.37 -0.82 24.03
CA GLY A 215 -6.93 -1.92 24.89
C GLY A 215 -5.71 -2.62 24.28
N CYS A 216 -4.61 -2.66 25.01
CA CYS A 216 -3.37 -3.33 24.61
C CYS A 216 -3.13 -4.53 25.52
N GLN A 217 -3.06 -5.73 24.95
CA GLN A 217 -2.83 -6.97 25.73
C GLN A 217 -1.45 -7.05 26.37
N ASP A 218 -0.48 -6.29 25.83
CA ASP A 218 0.92 -6.31 26.24
C ASP A 218 1.30 -5.12 27.16
N LEU A 219 0.33 -4.27 27.53
CA LEU A 219 0.55 -3.10 28.39
C LEU A 219 -0.40 -3.16 29.58
N ASP A 220 0.08 -2.76 30.75
CA ASP A 220 -0.71 -2.68 31.99
C ASP A 220 -1.83 -1.63 31.92
N ASN A 221 -1.73 -0.69 31.00
CA ASN A 221 -2.72 0.37 30.78
C ASN A 221 -3.11 0.47 29.31
N ASP A 222 -4.34 0.89 29.05
CA ASP A 222 -4.84 1.20 27.73
C ASP A 222 -4.02 2.30 27.06
N LEU A 223 -3.73 2.16 25.78
CA LEU A 223 -3.06 3.17 24.99
C LEU A 223 -4.04 4.27 24.60
N MET A 224 -3.78 5.52 24.98
CA MET A 224 -4.59 6.66 24.58
C MET A 224 -4.11 7.23 23.25
N ALA A 225 -4.89 7.05 22.20
CA ALA A 225 -4.69 7.68 20.90
C ALA A 225 -5.42 9.02 20.85
N LYS A 226 -4.68 10.11 20.58
CA LYS A 226 -5.23 11.44 20.34
C LYS A 226 -5.44 11.64 18.86
N CYS A 227 -6.69 11.84 18.47
CA CYS A 227 -7.12 11.91 17.06
C CYS A 227 -7.49 13.35 16.69
N PHE A 228 -7.02 13.80 15.54
CA PHE A 228 -7.30 15.13 15.02
C PHE A 228 -7.88 15.01 13.62
N VAL A 229 -8.93 15.79 13.38
CA VAL A 229 -9.52 15.94 12.04
C VAL A 229 -9.47 17.41 11.66
N ILE A 230 -8.68 17.75 10.66
CA ILE A 230 -8.49 19.09 10.14
C ILE A 230 -9.26 19.20 8.83
N PHE A 231 -10.06 20.26 8.64
CA PHE A 231 -10.87 20.45 7.44
C PHE A 231 -11.18 21.92 7.19
N GLU A 232 -11.53 22.27 5.94
CA GLU A 232 -11.74 23.65 5.49
C GLU A 232 -13.20 24.11 5.59
N GLY A 233 -14.13 23.17 5.69
CA GLY A 233 -15.56 23.47 5.75
C GLY A 233 -16.41 22.21 5.63
N ILE A 234 -17.71 22.42 5.52
CA ILE A 234 -18.71 21.35 5.42
C ILE A 234 -19.55 21.59 4.18
N GLU A 235 -19.65 20.61 3.31
CA GLU A 235 -20.52 20.62 2.14
C GLU A 235 -21.64 19.59 2.29
N LYS A 236 -22.77 19.86 1.66
CA LYS A 236 -23.86 18.88 1.58
C LYS A 236 -23.51 17.80 0.56
N ASP A 237 -23.55 16.54 0.99
CA ASP A 237 -23.39 15.35 0.15
C ASP A 237 -24.74 14.59 0.11
N GLY A 238 -25.64 15.06 -0.78
CA GLY A 238 -26.99 14.51 -0.88
C GLY A 238 -27.97 15.07 0.16
N LYS A 239 -29.13 14.40 0.31
CA LYS A 239 -30.28 14.89 1.12
C LYS A 239 -30.03 14.90 2.64
N HIS A 240 -29.19 13.99 3.15
CA HIS A 240 -29.04 13.74 4.59
C HIS A 240 -27.57 13.57 5.05
N ARG A 241 -26.58 13.81 4.17
CA ARG A 241 -25.17 13.67 4.50
C ARG A 241 -24.42 14.99 4.32
N ASN A 242 -23.46 15.20 5.21
CA ASN A 242 -22.49 16.26 5.10
C ASN A 242 -21.10 15.65 4.87
N LYS A 243 -20.29 16.29 4.05
CA LYS A 243 -18.92 15.92 3.77
C LYS A 243 -17.99 17.02 4.27
N LEU A 244 -16.89 16.63 4.91
CA LEU A 244 -15.83 17.57 5.29
C LEU A 244 -14.95 17.88 4.09
N VAL A 245 -14.74 19.16 3.83
CA VAL A 245 -13.93 19.64 2.70
C VAL A 245 -12.46 19.50 3.03
N ASN A 246 -11.67 18.91 2.14
CA ASN A 246 -10.21 18.74 2.25
C ASN A 246 -9.74 18.14 3.58
N ARG A 247 -10.50 17.17 4.09
CA ARG A 247 -10.26 16.50 5.36
C ARG A 247 -8.86 15.87 5.44
N MET A 248 -8.15 16.17 6.52
CA MET A 248 -6.91 15.53 6.94
C MET A 248 -7.11 14.91 8.32
N VAL A 249 -6.63 13.68 8.52
CA VAL A 249 -6.72 12.97 9.79
C VAL A 249 -5.32 12.70 10.32
N ILE A 250 -5.08 13.04 11.58
CA ILE A 250 -3.81 12.81 12.28
C ILE A 250 -4.10 12.03 13.56
N SER A 251 -3.29 11.05 13.87
CA SER A 251 -3.35 10.30 15.12
C SER A 251 -1.99 10.31 15.80
N LYS A 252 -1.95 10.59 17.11
CA LYS A 252 -0.74 10.68 17.92
C LYS A 252 -0.92 9.98 19.27
N TYR A 253 0.19 9.45 19.79
CA TYR A 253 0.22 8.78 21.10
C TYR A 253 1.03 9.57 22.14
N SER A 254 1.63 10.70 21.76
CA SER A 254 2.41 11.53 22.67
C SER A 254 1.55 12.22 23.74
N SER A 255 2.14 12.51 24.89
CA SER A 255 1.47 13.26 25.98
C SER A 255 1.06 14.66 25.53
N ASN A 256 1.93 15.36 24.79
CA ASN A 256 1.62 16.64 24.13
C ASN A 256 1.78 16.50 22.60
N PRO A 257 0.70 16.24 21.84
CA PRO A 257 0.75 16.05 20.39
C PRO A 257 0.75 17.38 19.60
N TRP A 258 0.40 18.50 20.23
CA TRP A 258 0.10 19.75 19.53
C TRP A 258 1.26 20.29 18.68
N PRO A 259 2.53 20.34 19.16
CA PRO A 259 3.63 20.81 18.32
C PRO A 259 3.74 20.06 17.00
N GLU A 260 3.65 18.71 17.04
CA GLU A 260 3.70 17.88 15.83
C GLU A 260 2.48 18.07 14.93
N VAL A 261 1.31 18.29 15.50
CA VAL A 261 0.07 18.54 14.76
C VAL A 261 0.14 19.89 14.05
N VAL A 262 0.62 20.92 14.72
CA VAL A 262 0.84 22.25 14.15
C VAL A 262 1.85 22.21 13.02
N ASP A 263 2.97 21.48 13.18
CA ASP A 263 3.97 21.29 12.13
C ASP A 263 3.36 20.62 10.88
N ILE A 264 2.49 19.63 11.07
CA ILE A 264 1.81 18.97 9.95
C ILE A 264 0.81 19.91 9.27
N ILE A 265 0.08 20.72 10.02
CA ILE A 265 -0.83 21.73 9.46
C ILE A 265 -0.05 22.76 8.65
N ALA A 266 1.10 23.23 9.17
CA ALA A 266 1.99 24.19 8.51
C ALA A 266 2.59 23.66 7.19
N GLN A 267 2.76 22.35 7.05
CA GLN A 267 3.19 21.76 5.78
C GLN A 267 2.13 21.86 4.68
N LYS A 268 0.85 21.92 5.07
CA LYS A 268 -0.28 21.93 4.11
C LYS A 268 -0.86 23.33 3.93
N TYR A 269 -0.87 24.16 4.94
CA TYR A 269 -1.54 25.46 4.94
C TYR A 269 -0.57 26.59 5.31
N ASP A 270 -0.72 27.72 4.63
CA ASP A 270 0.00 28.94 4.93
C ASP A 270 -0.70 29.68 6.11
N PHE A 271 -0.13 29.62 7.32
CA PHE A 271 -0.72 30.23 8.51
C PHE A 271 -0.94 31.73 8.39
N GLN A 272 -0.15 32.46 7.60
CA GLN A 272 -0.34 33.90 7.39
C GLN A 272 -1.68 34.23 6.71
N LYS A 273 -2.26 33.28 5.98
CA LYS A 273 -3.54 33.45 5.30
C LYS A 273 -4.73 33.03 6.15
N ILE A 274 -4.50 32.26 7.24
CA ILE A 274 -5.56 31.80 8.11
C ILE A 274 -5.90 32.93 9.11
N LYS A 275 -7.17 33.35 9.12
CA LYS A 275 -7.66 34.41 10.03
C LYS A 275 -8.41 33.82 11.22
N HIS A 276 -9.01 32.66 11.06
CA HIS A 276 -9.77 31.99 12.10
C HIS A 276 -9.46 30.49 12.17
N ILE A 277 -9.21 29.97 13.37
CA ILE A 277 -9.16 28.53 13.63
C ILE A 277 -10.24 28.20 14.65
N VAL A 278 -11.10 27.25 14.33
CA VAL A 278 -12.14 26.76 15.22
C VAL A 278 -11.71 25.39 15.76
N LEU A 279 -11.30 25.35 17.01
CA LEU A 279 -10.98 24.11 17.72
C LEU A 279 -12.24 23.50 18.31
N LEU A 280 -12.54 22.26 17.94
CA LEU A 280 -13.70 21.49 18.35
C LEU A 280 -13.27 20.30 19.21
N GLY A 281 -13.92 20.08 20.34
CA GLY A 281 -13.61 18.92 21.21
C GLY A 281 -14.60 18.78 22.35
N ASP A 282 -14.36 17.84 23.26
CA ASP A 282 -15.17 17.57 24.45
C ASP A 282 -14.88 18.50 25.63
N GLY A 283 -13.82 19.30 25.53
CA GLY A 283 -13.39 20.25 26.57
C GLY A 283 -12.30 19.73 27.49
N ALA A 284 -11.71 18.57 27.22
CA ALA A 284 -10.56 18.07 27.94
C ALA A 284 -9.41 19.12 27.97
N SER A 285 -8.65 19.13 29.05
CA SER A 285 -7.57 20.12 29.26
C SER A 285 -6.50 20.09 28.16
N TRP A 286 -6.13 18.90 27.73
CA TRP A 286 -5.15 18.72 26.64
C TRP A 286 -5.66 19.25 25.29
N ILE A 287 -6.99 19.20 25.03
CA ILE A 287 -7.57 19.78 23.82
C ILE A 287 -7.52 21.31 23.92
N LYS A 288 -7.94 21.86 25.05
CA LYS A 288 -7.93 23.32 25.26
C LYS A 288 -6.52 23.93 25.20
N SER A 289 -5.50 23.19 25.60
CA SER A 289 -4.11 23.65 25.48
C SER A 289 -3.72 23.93 24.02
N GLY A 290 -4.35 23.26 23.05
CA GLY A 290 -4.17 23.49 21.63
C GLY A 290 -4.51 24.91 21.14
N ILE A 291 -5.32 25.66 21.90
CA ILE A 291 -5.63 27.07 21.56
C ILE A 291 -4.35 27.90 21.43
N ASN A 292 -3.43 27.73 22.38
CA ASN A 292 -2.19 28.48 22.39
C ASN A 292 -1.23 28.01 21.28
N GLU A 293 -1.17 26.71 21.04
CA GLU A 293 -0.29 26.11 20.03
C GLU A 293 -0.76 26.43 18.59
N LEU A 294 -2.06 26.50 18.37
CA LEU A 294 -2.65 26.84 17.07
C LEU A 294 -2.55 28.34 16.72
N ARG A 295 -2.31 29.20 17.71
CA ARG A 295 -2.14 30.64 17.50
C ARG A 295 -0.72 30.95 17.02
N MET A 296 -0.43 30.56 15.77
CA MET A 296 0.90 30.75 15.16
C MET A 296 1.13 32.19 14.70
N GLU A 297 0.08 32.91 14.34
CA GLU A 297 0.15 34.30 13.86
C GLU A 297 -0.66 35.22 14.79
N PRO A 298 -0.17 36.46 15.05
CA PRO A 298 -0.83 37.42 15.96
C PRO A 298 -2.27 37.76 15.52
N ASP A 299 -2.51 37.79 14.20
CA ASP A 299 -3.79 38.15 13.60
C ASP A 299 -4.74 36.94 13.42
N CYS A 300 -4.33 35.77 13.86
CA CYS A 300 -5.16 34.56 13.81
C CYS A 300 -5.97 34.41 15.10
N ASP A 301 -7.29 34.49 15.00
CA ASP A 301 -8.19 34.21 16.10
C ASP A 301 -8.42 32.69 16.23
N VAL A 302 -8.20 32.16 17.44
CA VAL A 302 -8.43 30.74 17.75
C VAL A 302 -9.54 30.64 18.78
N SER A 303 -10.69 30.11 18.35
CA SER A 303 -11.86 29.91 19.21
C SER A 303 -12.09 28.42 19.51
N PHE A 304 -12.46 28.13 20.76
CA PHE A 304 -12.87 26.79 21.16
C PHE A 304 -14.40 26.67 21.12
N LYS A 305 -14.90 25.56 20.55
CA LYS A 305 -16.31 25.18 20.59
C LYS A 305 -16.48 23.74 21.05
N LEU A 306 -17.41 23.54 21.96
CA LEU A 306 -17.79 22.20 22.40
C LEU A 306 -18.40 21.41 21.25
N CYS A 307 -17.93 20.18 21.04
CA CYS A 307 -18.50 19.28 20.03
C CYS A 307 -19.99 19.03 20.30
N SER A 308 -20.83 19.18 19.29
CA SER A 308 -22.29 19.01 19.43
C SER A 308 -22.69 17.62 19.89
N PHE A 309 -21.91 16.60 19.57
CA PHE A 309 -22.14 15.23 20.06
C PHE A 309 -21.93 15.14 21.57
N HIS A 310 -20.80 15.60 22.08
CA HIS A 310 -20.48 15.59 23.52
C HIS A 310 -21.42 16.49 24.31
N PHE A 311 -21.83 17.64 23.74
CA PHE A 311 -22.82 18.50 24.33
C PHE A 311 -24.17 17.79 24.51
N LYS A 312 -24.70 17.13 23.46
CA LYS A 312 -25.92 16.34 23.53
C LYS A 312 -25.82 15.19 24.52
N GLN A 313 -24.69 14.50 24.54
CA GLN A 313 -24.43 13.41 25.48
C GLN A 313 -24.42 13.91 26.95
N ALA A 314 -23.80 15.07 27.20
CA ALA A 314 -23.81 15.68 28.54
C ALA A 314 -25.24 16.05 28.99
N ILE A 315 -26.03 16.66 28.11
CA ILE A 315 -27.45 16.94 28.40
C ILE A 315 -28.24 15.65 28.73
N HIS A 316 -28.04 14.61 27.89
CA HIS A 316 -28.74 13.33 28.11
C HIS A 316 -28.40 12.71 29.47
N ARG A 317 -27.13 12.73 29.88
CA ARG A 317 -26.73 12.24 31.21
C ARG A 317 -27.40 13.00 32.35
N ILE A 318 -27.45 14.33 32.27
CA ILE A 318 -28.11 15.15 33.28
C ILE A 318 -29.64 14.88 33.37
N THR A 319 -30.26 14.57 32.24
CA THR A 319 -31.71 14.30 32.22
C THR A 319 -32.08 12.88 32.62
N THR A 320 -31.17 11.90 32.48
CA THR A 320 -31.40 10.51 32.87
C THR A 320 -30.96 10.18 34.29
N ASP A 321 -30.05 10.97 34.90
CA ASP A 321 -29.63 10.77 36.30
C ASP A 321 -30.61 11.42 37.32
N ASN A 322 -31.75 11.98 36.87
CA ASN A 322 -32.81 12.60 37.72
C ASN A 322 -34.11 11.75 37.78
N ASP A 323 -34.11 10.53 37.31
CA ASP A 323 -35.14 9.50 37.51
C ASP A 323 -34.59 8.38 38.41
#